data_7dbcdbc6322b7369106d160717410caf
#
_entry.id   7dbcdbc6322b7369106d160717410caf
#
_cell.length_a   1.000
_cell.length_b   1.000
_cell.length_c   1.000
_cell.angle_alpha   90.00
_cell.angle_beta   90.00
_cell.angle_gamma   90.00
#
_symmetry.space_group_name_H-M   'P 1'
#
loop_
_entity.id
_entity.type
_entity.pdbx_description
1 polymer ?
#
loop_
_entity_poly.entity_id
_entity_poly.type
_entity_poly.pdbx_seq_one_letter_code
_entity_poly.pdbx_strand_id
1 'polypeptide(L)'
;DTEGWVVLHSLGIANHRTVLYGELDFFVIAPKLGVFALEVKGGRVSCNEGIWSFTNKYGKTTSKARGPFAQANEGMFSLIDAIKLKYGQRHKLSNLLFGTGVMFPDIEFQVDGTEGEQWQVFDMRDGRAVSKYIRRLAQHTKHKWKEQFGFFPQDKLPDSTDVKELASMLRGNFDKVMSIGKKIAYAEEALISLTEEQFRCLDQLEDNPRCLIRGAAGTGKTLLAIEEVKRSVVLGQKVAFFCYNSMLANWLKQLFDDVAPEMRP
;
A
#
# COMPACT_ATOMS: atom_id res chain seq x y z
N ASP A 1 3.93 -27.99 -3.89
CA ASP A 1 3.28 -28.05 -2.58
C ASP A 1 3.64 -26.81 -1.77
N THR A 2 2.63 -26.06 -1.32
CA THR A 2 2.76 -24.82 -0.52
C THR A 2 2.04 -24.98 0.82
N GLU A 3 1.88 -26.22 1.29
CA GLU A 3 1.24 -26.51 2.56
C GLU A 3 1.96 -25.83 3.72
N GLY A 4 1.20 -25.19 4.59
CA GLY A 4 1.71 -24.46 5.75
C GLY A 4 2.39 -23.11 5.44
N TRP A 5 2.39 -22.66 4.17
CA TRP A 5 2.86 -21.31 3.86
C TRP A 5 1.86 -20.26 4.33
N VAL A 6 2.38 -19.15 4.81
CA VAL A 6 1.59 -17.95 5.12
C VAL A 6 2.05 -16.82 4.23
N VAL A 7 1.10 -16.16 3.58
CA VAL A 7 1.35 -14.99 2.75
C VAL A 7 0.56 -13.82 3.34
N LEU A 8 1.25 -12.75 3.68
CA LEU A 8 0.67 -11.48 4.12
C LEU A 8 0.82 -10.47 3.00
N HIS A 9 -0.29 -9.85 2.61
CA HIS A 9 -0.33 -8.82 1.58
C HIS A 9 -0.50 -7.45 2.23
N SER A 10 0.17 -6.42 1.69
CA SER A 10 0.11 -5.04 2.18
C SER A 10 0.35 -4.97 3.69
N LEU A 11 1.53 -5.46 4.10
CA LEU A 11 1.93 -5.44 5.50
C LEU A 11 2.48 -4.06 5.85
N GLY A 12 1.70 -3.30 6.63
CA GLY A 12 2.13 -2.01 7.18
C GLY A 12 3.17 -2.20 8.29
N ILE A 13 4.27 -1.48 8.21
CA ILE A 13 5.35 -1.48 9.20
C ILE A 13 5.40 -0.11 9.87
N ALA A 14 4.93 -0.04 11.12
CA ALA A 14 4.80 1.22 11.86
C ALA A 14 6.15 1.90 12.15
N ASN A 15 7.22 1.12 12.33
CA ASN A 15 8.59 1.63 12.58
C ASN A 15 9.50 1.30 11.39
N HIS A 16 9.22 1.87 10.23
CA HIS A 16 10.07 1.70 9.05
C HIS A 16 11.34 2.54 9.18
N ARG A 17 12.51 1.99 8.76
CA ARG A 17 13.82 2.63 8.93
C ARG A 17 13.97 3.99 8.25
N THR A 18 13.28 4.20 7.15
CA THR A 18 13.51 5.34 6.25
C THR A 18 12.29 6.22 6.05
N VAL A 19 11.09 5.74 6.38
CA VAL A 19 9.84 6.48 6.28
C VAL A 19 9.01 6.27 7.54
N LEU A 20 8.12 7.21 7.85
CA LEU A 20 7.28 7.16 9.05
C LEU A 20 6.39 5.90 9.08
N TYR A 21 5.93 5.48 7.90
CA TYR A 21 5.17 4.25 7.69
C TYR A 21 5.67 3.59 6.41
N GLY A 22 6.11 2.34 6.51
CA GLY A 22 6.48 1.51 5.37
C GLY A 22 5.40 0.47 5.09
N GLU A 23 5.28 0.07 3.85
CA GLU A 23 4.42 -1.03 3.42
C GLU A 23 5.26 -2.02 2.62
N LEU A 24 5.08 -3.31 2.90
CA LEU A 24 5.58 -4.40 2.08
C LEU A 24 4.43 -4.97 1.26
N ASP A 25 4.62 -5.08 -0.05
CA ASP A 25 3.58 -5.61 -0.93
C ASP A 25 3.21 -7.05 -0.56
N PHE A 26 4.22 -7.92 -0.41
CA PHE A 26 4.01 -9.29 0.07
C PHE A 26 5.10 -9.73 1.04
N PHE A 27 4.67 -10.48 2.03
CA PHE A 27 5.54 -11.14 2.98
C PHE A 27 5.19 -12.63 3.04
N VAL A 28 6.15 -13.49 2.71
CA VAL A 28 5.95 -14.93 2.61
C VAL A 28 6.73 -15.63 3.71
N ILE A 29 6.05 -16.40 4.55
CA ILE A 29 6.65 -17.25 5.57
C ILE A 29 6.46 -18.69 5.12
N ALA A 30 7.54 -19.36 4.74
CA ALA A 30 7.51 -20.71 4.17
C ALA A 30 8.28 -21.69 5.05
N PRO A 31 7.62 -22.71 5.63
CA PRO A 31 8.27 -23.71 6.45
C PRO A 31 9.42 -24.37 5.70
N LYS A 32 10.56 -24.61 6.37
CA LYS A 32 11.79 -25.22 5.84
C LYS A 32 12.46 -24.46 4.69
N LEU A 33 11.94 -23.28 4.33
CA LEU A 33 12.49 -22.42 3.27
C LEU A 33 13.06 -21.13 3.80
N GLY A 34 12.27 -20.37 4.57
CA GLY A 34 12.66 -19.05 5.08
C GLY A 34 11.50 -18.05 5.09
N VAL A 35 11.87 -16.81 5.19
CA VAL A 35 10.98 -15.66 5.28
C VAL A 35 11.39 -14.67 4.20
N PHE A 36 10.44 -14.25 3.35
CA PHE A 36 10.74 -13.47 2.14
C PHE A 36 9.86 -12.22 2.06
N ALA A 37 10.51 -11.06 1.89
CA ALA A 37 9.84 -9.81 1.55
C ALA A 37 9.89 -9.60 0.04
N LEU A 38 8.74 -9.33 -0.56
CA LEU A 38 8.60 -9.16 -2.00
C LEU A 38 8.02 -7.79 -2.29
N GLU A 39 8.66 -7.10 -3.21
CA GLU A 39 8.16 -5.85 -3.80
C GLU A 39 7.62 -6.14 -5.19
N VAL A 40 6.45 -5.60 -5.53
CA VAL A 40 5.79 -5.84 -6.82
C VAL A 40 5.66 -4.54 -7.59
N LYS A 41 6.10 -4.53 -8.82
CA LYS A 41 5.97 -3.39 -9.73
C LYS A 41 5.31 -3.84 -11.03
N GLY A 42 4.01 -3.54 -11.16
CA GLY A 42 3.27 -3.78 -12.39
C GLY A 42 3.47 -2.68 -13.43
N GLY A 43 3.18 -3.01 -14.69
CA GLY A 43 3.25 -2.11 -15.82
C GLY A 43 4.67 -1.91 -16.36
N ARG A 44 4.89 -0.76 -17.01
CA ARG A 44 6.20 -0.42 -17.60
C ARG A 44 7.15 0.10 -16.52
N VAL A 45 8.38 -0.37 -16.57
CA VAL A 45 9.46 0.06 -15.67
C VAL A 45 10.61 0.63 -16.48
N SER A 46 11.19 1.73 -16.03
CA SER A 46 12.43 2.31 -16.58
C SER A 46 13.27 2.91 -15.47
N CYS A 47 14.57 2.96 -15.67
CA CYS A 47 15.51 3.64 -14.80
C CYS A 47 16.42 4.53 -15.64
N ASN A 48 16.45 5.83 -15.36
CA ASN A 48 17.30 6.80 -16.01
C ASN A 48 18.02 7.61 -14.95
N GLU A 49 19.35 7.67 -15.01
CA GLU A 49 20.18 8.42 -14.05
C GLU A 49 19.85 8.10 -12.57
N GLY A 50 19.55 6.82 -12.27
CA GLY A 50 19.20 6.36 -10.93
C GLY A 50 17.75 6.68 -10.51
N ILE A 51 16.95 7.29 -11.37
CA ILE A 51 15.53 7.54 -11.11
C ILE A 51 14.68 6.43 -11.74
N TRP A 52 14.02 5.67 -10.91
CA TRP A 52 13.10 4.61 -11.29
C TRP A 52 11.72 5.18 -11.60
N SER A 53 11.17 4.84 -12.74
CA SER A 53 9.85 5.27 -13.20
C SER A 53 8.97 4.06 -13.47
N PHE A 54 7.78 4.07 -12.89
CA PHE A 54 6.78 3.00 -12.98
C PHE A 54 5.51 3.56 -13.61
N THR A 55 5.12 3.02 -14.76
CA THR A 55 3.91 3.45 -15.48
C THR A 55 2.87 2.35 -15.42
N ASN A 56 1.74 2.63 -14.79
CA ASN A 56 0.65 1.67 -14.66
C ASN A 56 -0.14 1.49 -15.97
N LYS A 57 -1.08 0.54 -16.01
CA LYS A 57 -1.93 0.24 -17.18
C LYS A 57 -2.80 1.42 -17.66
N TYR A 58 -2.97 2.45 -16.85
CA TYR A 58 -3.72 3.66 -17.18
C TYR A 58 -2.81 4.80 -17.68
N GLY A 59 -1.51 4.55 -17.88
CA GLY A 59 -0.55 5.55 -18.36
C GLY A 59 -0.03 6.49 -17.27
N LYS A 60 -0.46 6.36 -16.02
CA LYS A 60 0.06 7.18 -14.91
C LYS A 60 1.45 6.72 -14.52
N THR A 61 2.42 7.63 -14.57
CA THR A 61 3.81 7.39 -14.20
C THR A 61 4.11 7.95 -12.80
N THR A 62 4.80 7.16 -12.00
CA THR A 62 5.34 7.56 -10.70
C THR A 62 6.85 7.34 -10.72
N SER A 63 7.62 8.34 -10.29
CA SER A 63 9.08 8.26 -10.25
C SER A 63 9.61 8.29 -8.82
N LYS A 64 10.64 7.50 -8.56
CA LYS A 64 11.30 7.39 -7.24
C LYS A 64 12.81 7.24 -7.44
N ALA A 65 13.60 7.88 -6.59
CA ALA A 65 15.05 7.69 -6.54
C ALA A 65 15.45 6.31 -5.97
N ARG A 66 14.56 5.68 -5.21
CA ARG A 66 14.79 4.34 -4.64
C ARG A 66 14.19 3.28 -5.53
N GLY A 67 15.04 2.35 -5.97
CA GLY A 67 14.64 1.19 -6.75
C GLY A 67 13.86 0.15 -5.94
N PRO A 68 13.21 -0.80 -6.61
CA PRO A 68 12.39 -1.83 -5.96
C PRO A 68 13.22 -2.80 -5.12
N PHE A 69 14.47 -3.06 -5.48
CA PHE A 69 15.38 -3.88 -4.66
C PHE A 69 15.69 -3.22 -3.32
N ALA A 70 15.96 -1.91 -3.32
CA ALA A 70 16.18 -1.14 -2.11
C ALA A 70 14.91 -1.12 -1.23
N GLN A 71 13.72 -0.96 -1.84
CA GLN A 71 12.44 -0.99 -1.12
C GLN A 71 12.21 -2.34 -0.44
N ALA A 72 12.41 -3.46 -1.14
CA ALA A 72 12.29 -4.81 -0.58
C ALA A 72 13.26 -5.04 0.59
N ASN A 73 14.51 -4.61 0.44
CA ASN A 73 15.54 -4.75 1.47
C ASN A 73 15.21 -3.91 2.71
N GLU A 74 14.83 -2.65 2.56
CA GLU A 74 14.44 -1.76 3.66
C GLU A 74 13.24 -2.29 4.44
N GLY A 75 12.22 -2.76 3.72
CA GLY A 75 11.07 -3.42 4.32
C GLY A 75 11.44 -4.66 5.11
N MET A 76 12.31 -5.51 4.56
CA MET A 76 12.82 -6.70 5.25
C MET A 76 13.58 -6.33 6.53
N PHE A 77 14.50 -5.36 6.47
CA PHE A 77 15.26 -4.96 7.65
C PHE A 77 14.37 -4.34 8.73
N SER A 78 13.40 -3.52 8.34
CA SER A 78 12.43 -2.93 9.28
C SER A 78 11.62 -4.00 9.99
N LEU A 79 11.27 -5.06 9.26
CA LEU A 79 10.58 -6.21 9.82
C LEU A 79 11.45 -7.00 10.80
N ILE A 80 12.72 -7.27 10.44
CA ILE A 80 13.68 -7.94 11.32
C ILE A 80 13.84 -7.12 12.62
N ASP A 81 13.91 -5.80 12.54
CA ASP A 81 14.02 -4.93 13.71
C ASP A 81 12.76 -5.01 14.59
N ALA A 82 11.56 -5.04 13.98
CA ALA A 82 10.32 -5.23 14.71
C ALA A 82 10.25 -6.61 15.43
N ILE A 83 10.73 -7.67 14.78
CA ILE A 83 10.83 -9.00 15.38
C ILE A 83 11.83 -8.99 16.54
N LYS A 84 13.00 -8.38 16.35
CA LYS A 84 14.03 -8.26 17.40
C LYS A 84 13.54 -7.43 18.59
N LEU A 85 12.77 -6.37 18.35
CA LEU A 85 12.19 -5.56 19.40
C LEU A 85 11.22 -6.37 20.27
N LYS A 86 10.42 -7.24 19.64
CA LYS A 86 9.41 -8.04 20.33
C LYS A 86 9.99 -9.25 21.06
N TYR A 87 10.89 -9.98 20.41
CA TYR A 87 11.38 -11.27 20.92
C TYR A 87 12.81 -11.22 21.46
N GLY A 88 13.56 -10.18 21.16
CA GLY A 88 14.97 -10.07 21.49
C GLY A 88 15.89 -10.58 20.39
N GLN A 89 17.15 -10.10 20.39
CA GLN A 89 18.13 -10.40 19.33
C GLN A 89 18.53 -11.88 19.23
N ARG A 90 18.50 -12.61 20.38
CA ARG A 90 18.92 -14.01 20.45
C ARG A 90 17.80 -15.00 20.17
N HIS A 91 16.57 -14.54 20.03
CA HIS A 91 15.43 -15.41 19.75
C HIS A 91 15.52 -16.04 18.36
N LYS A 92 15.03 -17.29 18.20
CA LYS A 92 15.05 -18.01 16.92
C LYS A 92 14.40 -17.21 15.81
N LEU A 93 13.21 -16.63 16.04
CA LEU A 93 12.47 -15.84 15.05
C LEU A 93 13.26 -14.62 14.54
N SER A 94 14.10 -14.02 15.39
CA SER A 94 14.98 -12.90 15.01
C SER A 94 16.15 -13.30 14.13
N ASN A 95 16.43 -14.60 14.04
CA ASN A 95 17.59 -15.17 13.37
C ASN A 95 17.24 -16.17 12.26
N LEU A 96 16.00 -16.19 11.80
CA LEU A 96 15.58 -17.02 10.67
C LEU A 96 16.31 -16.62 9.38
N LEU A 97 16.18 -17.44 8.36
CA LEU A 97 16.64 -17.12 7.02
C LEU A 97 15.66 -16.09 6.41
N PHE A 98 16.13 -14.85 6.25
CA PHE A 98 15.41 -13.79 5.60
C PHE A 98 15.98 -13.55 4.20
N GLY A 99 15.09 -13.32 3.23
CA GLY A 99 15.47 -13.01 1.86
C GLY A 99 14.52 -11.98 1.24
N THR A 100 14.97 -11.37 0.16
CA THR A 100 14.19 -10.35 -0.58
C THR A 100 14.05 -10.74 -2.03
N GLY A 101 12.98 -10.28 -2.66
CA GLY A 101 12.75 -10.44 -4.08
C GLY A 101 11.92 -9.31 -4.65
N VAL A 102 12.00 -9.15 -5.97
CA VAL A 102 11.25 -8.17 -6.73
C VAL A 102 10.46 -8.87 -7.83
N MET A 103 9.22 -8.44 -8.02
CA MET A 103 8.34 -9.03 -9.03
C MET A 103 7.92 -7.98 -10.06
N PHE A 104 8.15 -8.29 -11.33
CA PHE A 104 7.72 -7.52 -12.50
C PHE A 104 6.82 -8.39 -13.40
N PRO A 105 5.58 -8.67 -12.99
CA PRO A 105 4.74 -9.67 -13.65
C PRO A 105 4.37 -9.35 -15.09
N ASP A 106 4.45 -8.08 -15.50
CA ASP A 106 3.98 -7.59 -16.78
C ASP A 106 5.09 -7.42 -17.83
N ILE A 107 6.34 -7.59 -17.45
CA ILE A 107 7.50 -7.37 -18.33
C ILE A 107 8.55 -8.47 -18.16
N GLU A 108 9.39 -8.67 -19.16
CA GLU A 108 10.67 -9.35 -19.00
C GLU A 108 11.68 -8.37 -18.44
N PHE A 109 12.36 -8.75 -17.36
CA PHE A 109 13.28 -7.87 -16.67
C PHE A 109 14.64 -8.50 -16.52
N GLN A 110 15.66 -7.82 -17.05
CA GLN A 110 17.05 -8.17 -16.85
C GLN A 110 17.69 -7.19 -15.87
N VAL A 111 18.43 -7.71 -14.91
CA VAL A 111 19.16 -6.89 -13.95
C VAL A 111 20.44 -6.39 -14.63
N ASP A 112 20.46 -5.09 -14.90
CA ASP A 112 21.64 -4.40 -15.38
C ASP A 112 22.19 -3.54 -14.23
N GLY A 113 23.32 -3.93 -13.66
CA GLY A 113 23.95 -3.17 -12.56
C GLY A 113 24.08 -3.94 -11.25
N THR A 114 24.27 -3.18 -10.17
CA THR A 114 24.65 -3.72 -8.84
C THR A 114 23.53 -3.69 -7.80
N GLU A 115 22.34 -3.16 -8.13
CA GLU A 115 21.24 -2.99 -7.17
C GLU A 115 20.58 -4.30 -6.76
N GLY A 116 20.70 -5.35 -7.58
CA GLY A 116 20.12 -6.66 -7.33
C GLY A 116 20.76 -7.74 -8.19
N GLU A 117 20.27 -8.96 -8.04
CA GLU A 117 20.71 -10.12 -8.80
C GLU A 117 19.54 -10.79 -9.52
N GLN A 118 19.78 -11.37 -10.70
CA GLN A 118 18.74 -11.94 -11.54
C GLN A 118 17.89 -13.00 -10.83
N TRP A 119 18.46 -13.76 -9.91
CA TRP A 119 17.71 -14.76 -9.13
C TRP A 119 16.68 -14.15 -8.17
N GLN A 120 16.81 -12.86 -7.82
CA GLN A 120 15.85 -12.10 -7.00
C GLN A 120 14.64 -11.62 -7.80
N VAL A 121 14.68 -11.71 -9.12
CA VAL A 121 13.64 -11.22 -10.00
C VAL A 121 12.64 -12.33 -10.35
N PHE A 122 11.37 -12.06 -10.16
CA PHE A 122 10.25 -12.74 -10.80
C PHE A 122 9.75 -11.86 -11.94
N ASP A 123 9.64 -12.40 -13.13
CA ASP A 123 9.18 -11.63 -14.28
C ASP A 123 8.13 -12.40 -15.13
N MET A 124 7.72 -11.82 -16.25
CA MET A 124 6.72 -12.39 -17.12
C MET A 124 7.05 -13.83 -17.55
N ARG A 125 8.34 -14.19 -17.68
CA ARG A 125 8.82 -15.54 -18.06
C ARG A 125 8.54 -16.59 -16.98
N ASP A 126 8.48 -16.20 -15.72
CA ASP A 126 8.13 -17.08 -14.60
C ASP A 126 6.63 -17.47 -14.61
N GLY A 127 5.78 -16.73 -15.33
CA GLY A 127 4.37 -17.00 -15.51
C GLY A 127 3.59 -17.03 -14.18
N ARG A 128 3.00 -18.18 -13.85
CA ARG A 128 2.28 -18.37 -12.58
C ARG A 128 3.07 -19.15 -11.53
N ALA A 129 4.37 -19.35 -11.74
CA ALA A 129 5.19 -20.25 -10.94
C ALA A 129 5.77 -19.57 -9.67
N VAL A 130 4.97 -18.79 -8.94
CA VAL A 130 5.41 -18.07 -7.74
C VAL A 130 6.06 -19.00 -6.70
N SER A 131 5.54 -20.20 -6.50
CA SER A 131 6.13 -21.17 -5.56
C SER A 131 7.53 -21.62 -5.97
N LYS A 132 7.80 -21.74 -7.28
CA LYS A 132 9.16 -22.04 -7.79
C LYS A 132 10.09 -20.85 -7.55
N TYR A 133 9.60 -19.65 -7.74
CA TYR A 133 10.34 -18.43 -7.45
C TYR A 133 10.74 -18.34 -5.97
N ILE A 134 9.85 -18.57 -5.03
CA ILE A 134 10.18 -18.57 -3.59
C ILE A 134 11.22 -19.64 -3.26
N ARG A 135 11.16 -20.83 -3.88
CA ARG A 135 12.18 -21.87 -3.70
C ARG A 135 13.52 -21.44 -4.27
N ARG A 136 13.53 -20.75 -5.42
CA ARG A 136 14.75 -20.15 -6.01
C ARG A 136 15.36 -19.13 -5.05
N LEU A 137 14.57 -18.21 -4.49
CA LEU A 137 15.01 -17.25 -3.46
C LEU A 137 15.63 -17.97 -2.26
N ALA A 138 14.94 -18.99 -1.72
CA ALA A 138 15.42 -19.75 -0.58
C ALA A 138 16.78 -20.43 -0.86
N GLN A 139 16.92 -21.03 -2.04
CA GLN A 139 18.13 -21.73 -2.44
C GLN A 139 19.32 -20.78 -2.57
N HIS A 140 19.15 -19.66 -3.25
CA HIS A 140 20.21 -18.67 -3.45
C HIS A 140 20.58 -17.95 -2.14
N THR A 141 19.60 -17.61 -1.31
CA THR A 141 19.86 -16.99 0.00
C THR A 141 20.64 -17.93 0.91
N LYS A 142 20.31 -19.24 0.93
CA LYS A 142 21.09 -20.27 1.65
C LYS A 142 22.52 -20.39 1.09
N HIS A 143 22.65 -20.33 -0.22
CA HIS A 143 23.96 -20.42 -0.88
C HIS A 143 24.85 -19.25 -0.47
N LYS A 144 24.35 -18.02 -0.58
CA LYS A 144 25.08 -16.82 -0.11
C LYS A 144 25.48 -16.90 1.36
N TRP A 145 24.58 -17.42 2.20
CA TRP A 145 24.91 -17.65 3.61
C TRP A 145 26.12 -18.60 3.76
N LYS A 146 26.12 -19.73 3.00
CA LYS A 146 27.23 -20.68 3.03
C LYS A 146 28.54 -20.08 2.52
N GLU A 147 28.49 -19.28 1.46
CA GLU A 147 29.67 -18.57 0.93
C GLU A 147 30.27 -17.63 1.98
N GLN A 148 29.41 -16.91 2.71
CA GLN A 148 29.83 -15.89 3.69
C GLN A 148 30.34 -16.54 5.00
N PHE A 149 29.71 -17.61 5.48
CA PHE A 149 29.93 -18.17 6.81
C PHE A 149 30.46 -19.62 6.81
N GLY A 150 30.72 -20.22 5.64
CA GLY A 150 31.22 -21.56 5.47
C GLY A 150 30.21 -22.69 5.60
N PHE A 151 29.11 -22.48 6.35
CA PHE A 151 28.04 -23.47 6.53
C PHE A 151 26.69 -22.79 6.69
N PHE A 152 25.62 -23.56 6.57
CA PHE A 152 24.27 -23.08 6.78
C PHE A 152 23.59 -23.81 7.96
N PRO A 153 23.26 -23.10 9.07
CA PRO A 153 22.57 -23.69 10.20
C PRO A 153 21.11 -24.01 9.87
N GLN A 154 20.66 -25.24 10.13
CA GLN A 154 19.30 -25.68 9.79
C GLN A 154 18.23 -25.06 10.71
N ASP A 155 18.59 -24.65 11.91
CA ASP A 155 17.73 -23.95 12.88
C ASP A 155 17.30 -22.56 12.43
N LYS A 156 17.95 -22.00 11.39
CA LYS A 156 17.52 -20.77 10.71
C LYS A 156 16.30 -20.95 9.80
N LEU A 157 15.88 -22.18 9.57
CA LEU A 157 14.66 -22.42 8.80
C LEU A 157 13.45 -22.45 9.71
N PRO A 158 12.37 -21.73 9.36
CA PRO A 158 11.16 -21.78 10.14
C PRO A 158 10.52 -23.17 10.09
N ASP A 159 10.05 -23.63 11.21
CA ASP A 159 9.13 -24.77 11.29
C ASP A 159 7.66 -24.28 11.30
N SER A 160 6.71 -25.21 11.42
CA SER A 160 5.28 -24.87 11.39
C SER A 160 4.83 -24.03 12.59
N THR A 161 5.52 -24.13 13.71
CA THR A 161 5.25 -23.33 14.93
C THR A 161 5.77 -21.92 14.75
N ASP A 162 7.00 -21.77 14.25
CA ASP A 162 7.60 -20.47 13.92
C ASP A 162 6.73 -19.68 12.91
N VAL A 163 6.18 -20.37 11.90
CA VAL A 163 5.31 -19.76 10.90
C VAL A 163 4.05 -19.20 11.55
N LYS A 164 3.38 -19.96 12.41
CA LYS A 164 2.17 -19.53 13.10
C LYS A 164 2.44 -18.37 14.06
N GLU A 165 3.51 -18.45 14.82
CA GLU A 165 3.90 -17.42 15.78
C GLU A 165 4.25 -16.11 15.08
N LEU A 166 5.06 -16.17 14.02
CA LEU A 166 5.43 -15.00 13.26
C LEU A 166 4.23 -14.37 12.53
N ALA A 167 3.36 -15.18 11.91
CA ALA A 167 2.14 -14.72 11.29
C ALA A 167 1.19 -14.04 12.31
N SER A 168 1.03 -14.61 13.48
CA SER A 168 0.22 -14.03 14.57
C SER A 168 0.82 -12.72 15.10
N MET A 169 2.14 -12.61 15.16
CA MET A 169 2.81 -11.37 15.53
C MET A 169 2.55 -10.25 14.52
N LEU A 170 2.67 -10.56 13.23
CA LEU A 170 2.63 -9.56 12.16
C LEU A 170 1.21 -9.13 11.82
N ARG A 171 0.28 -10.05 11.86
CA ARG A 171 -1.14 -9.81 11.61
C ARG A 171 -1.97 -10.74 12.48
N GLY A 172 -1.95 -10.46 13.78
CA GLY A 172 -2.78 -11.18 14.75
C GLY A 172 -4.26 -11.02 14.45
N ASN A 173 -5.03 -12.08 14.68
CA ASN A 173 -6.47 -12.00 14.69
C ASN A 173 -6.90 -11.10 15.84
N PHE A 174 -7.55 -9.99 15.52
CA PHE A 174 -8.22 -9.16 16.51
C PHE A 174 -9.61 -8.82 15.99
N ASP A 175 -10.58 -8.97 16.84
CA ASP A 175 -11.93 -8.46 16.64
C ASP A 175 -12.04 -7.11 17.35
N LYS A 176 -11.46 -6.08 16.75
CA LYS A 176 -11.68 -4.71 17.17
C LYS A 176 -12.75 -4.13 16.27
N VAL A 177 -13.98 -4.16 16.74
CA VAL A 177 -15.07 -3.47 16.09
C VAL A 177 -14.69 -1.99 16.01
N MET A 178 -14.60 -1.45 14.80
CA MET A 178 -14.45 0.01 14.63
C MET A 178 -15.56 0.70 15.41
N SER A 179 -15.22 1.67 16.26
CA SER A 179 -16.23 2.47 16.94
C SER A 179 -17.20 3.03 15.89
N ILE A 180 -18.50 3.07 16.25
CA ILE A 180 -19.53 3.58 15.34
C ILE A 180 -19.14 4.94 14.81
N GLY A 181 -18.51 5.82 15.61
CA GLY A 181 -18.00 7.11 15.17
C GLY A 181 -16.94 7.03 14.07
N LYS A 182 -16.01 6.05 14.13
CA LYS A 182 -15.03 5.86 13.03
C LYS A 182 -15.66 5.27 11.76
N LYS A 183 -16.64 4.38 11.90
CA LYS A 183 -17.39 3.89 10.72
C LYS A 183 -18.15 5.01 10.04
N ILE A 184 -18.74 5.91 10.81
CA ILE A 184 -19.43 7.10 10.31
C ILE A 184 -18.41 8.02 9.63
N ALA A 185 -17.28 8.32 10.25
CA ALA A 185 -16.24 9.18 9.67
C ALA A 185 -15.68 8.63 8.35
N TYR A 186 -15.38 7.32 8.26
CA TYR A 186 -14.98 6.69 6.99
C TYR A 186 -16.08 6.68 5.94
N ALA A 187 -17.35 6.49 6.35
CA ALA A 187 -18.48 6.57 5.43
C ALA A 187 -18.71 8.00 4.94
N GLU A 188 -18.52 9.00 5.81
CA GLU A 188 -18.58 10.41 5.47
C GLU A 188 -17.45 10.83 4.53
N GLU A 189 -16.20 10.38 4.78
CA GLU A 189 -15.05 10.64 3.92
C GLU A 189 -15.21 9.99 2.54
N ALA A 190 -15.75 8.76 2.48
CA ALA A 190 -16.07 8.09 1.22
C ALA A 190 -17.24 8.75 0.47
N LEU A 191 -18.18 9.35 1.19
CA LEU A 191 -19.29 10.11 0.61
C LEU A 191 -18.87 11.49 0.06
N ILE A 192 -17.77 12.05 0.57
CA ILE A 192 -17.27 13.39 0.16
C ILE A 192 -16.40 13.29 -1.10
N SER A 193 -15.90 12.10 -1.48
CA SER A 193 -15.13 11.94 -2.71
C SER A 193 -16.05 11.94 -3.93
N LEU A 194 -15.95 12.99 -4.74
CA LEU A 194 -16.62 13.05 -6.04
C LEU A 194 -15.95 12.07 -7.00
N THR A 195 -16.76 11.38 -7.83
CA THR A 195 -16.24 10.61 -8.95
C THR A 195 -15.74 11.55 -10.06
N GLU A 196 -14.86 11.06 -10.94
CA GLU A 196 -14.40 11.85 -12.10
C GLU A 196 -15.54 12.36 -12.98
N GLU A 197 -16.64 11.60 -13.09
CA GLU A 197 -17.85 12.01 -13.84
C GLU A 197 -18.58 13.16 -13.16
N GLN A 198 -18.63 13.17 -11.83
CA GLN A 198 -19.22 14.26 -11.06
C GLN A 198 -18.37 15.54 -11.17
N PHE A 199 -17.02 15.42 -11.16
CA PHE A 199 -16.15 16.56 -11.42
C PHE A 199 -16.35 17.13 -12.82
N ARG A 200 -16.44 16.29 -13.86
CA ARG A 200 -16.76 16.77 -15.24
C ARG A 200 -18.08 17.46 -15.33
N CYS A 201 -19.08 17.03 -14.55
CA CYS A 201 -20.37 17.72 -14.50
C CYS A 201 -20.21 19.16 -13.98
N LEU A 202 -19.42 19.38 -12.93
CA LEU A 202 -19.12 20.71 -12.40
C LEU A 202 -18.34 21.58 -13.40
N ASP A 203 -17.35 21.02 -14.08
CA ASP A 203 -16.56 21.76 -15.07
C ASP A 203 -17.40 22.25 -16.25
N GLN A 204 -18.46 21.51 -16.62
CA GLN A 204 -19.44 21.95 -17.62
C GLN A 204 -20.36 23.09 -17.15
N LEU A 205 -20.38 23.38 -15.84
CA LEU A 205 -21.22 24.46 -15.27
C LEU A 205 -20.51 25.82 -15.22
N GLU A 206 -19.19 25.87 -15.36
CA GLU A 206 -18.41 27.11 -15.25
C GLU A 206 -18.93 28.22 -16.21
N ASP A 207 -19.40 27.82 -17.40
CA ASP A 207 -19.92 28.75 -18.40
C ASP A 207 -21.42 29.06 -18.25
N ASN A 208 -22.12 28.44 -17.28
CA ASN A 208 -23.58 28.57 -17.14
C ASN A 208 -23.96 29.28 -15.84
N PRO A 209 -24.52 30.49 -15.91
CA PRO A 209 -24.90 31.25 -14.71
C PRO A 209 -26.11 30.66 -13.95
N ARG A 210 -26.80 29.68 -14.53
CA ARG A 210 -27.93 28.97 -13.91
C ARG A 210 -27.95 27.53 -14.37
N CYS A 211 -27.96 26.60 -13.41
CA CYS A 211 -28.01 25.20 -13.69
C CYS A 211 -29.03 24.45 -12.83
N LEU A 212 -29.66 23.43 -13.42
CA LEU A 212 -30.59 22.54 -12.74
C LEU A 212 -30.04 21.11 -12.82
N ILE A 213 -29.56 20.57 -11.68
CA ILE A 213 -29.05 19.19 -11.58
C ILE A 213 -30.21 18.27 -11.16
N ARG A 214 -30.54 17.28 -12.02
CA ARG A 214 -31.54 16.25 -11.74
C ARG A 214 -30.87 14.88 -11.64
N GLY A 215 -31.39 14.05 -10.77
CA GLY A 215 -30.88 12.67 -10.59
C GLY A 215 -31.63 11.94 -9.49
N ALA A 216 -31.53 10.61 -9.47
CA ALA A 216 -32.15 9.76 -8.45
C ALA A 216 -31.59 10.06 -7.05
N ALA A 217 -32.22 9.54 -5.99
CA ALA A 217 -31.67 9.60 -4.64
C ALA A 217 -30.31 8.87 -4.59
N GLY A 218 -29.34 9.41 -3.85
CA GLY A 218 -28.00 8.81 -3.72
C GLY A 218 -27.01 9.08 -4.86
N THR A 219 -27.36 9.87 -5.89
CA THR A 219 -26.45 10.17 -7.03
C THR A 219 -25.46 11.33 -6.77
N GLY A 220 -25.28 11.75 -5.54
CA GLY A 220 -24.26 12.75 -5.18
C GLY A 220 -24.63 14.21 -5.44
N LYS A 221 -25.90 14.56 -5.72
CA LYS A 221 -26.33 15.97 -5.98
C LYS A 221 -25.91 16.94 -4.88
N THR A 222 -26.03 16.54 -3.62
CA THR A 222 -25.61 17.36 -2.47
C THR A 222 -24.10 17.56 -2.45
N LEU A 223 -23.31 16.54 -2.82
CA LEU A 223 -21.87 16.64 -2.91
C LEU A 223 -21.43 17.59 -4.02
N LEU A 224 -22.10 17.56 -5.18
CA LEU A 224 -21.89 18.53 -6.25
C LEU A 224 -22.16 19.96 -5.78
N ALA A 225 -23.25 20.18 -5.04
CA ALA A 225 -23.57 21.51 -4.51
C ALA A 225 -22.55 21.99 -3.47
N ILE A 226 -22.03 21.10 -2.61
CA ILE A 226 -20.96 21.41 -1.64
C ILE A 226 -19.69 21.81 -2.37
N GLU A 227 -19.30 21.06 -3.40
CA GLU A 227 -18.08 21.34 -4.16
C GLU A 227 -18.18 22.67 -4.91
N GLU A 228 -19.34 22.99 -5.47
CA GLU A 228 -19.59 24.28 -6.11
C GLU A 228 -19.48 25.45 -5.12
N VAL A 229 -19.99 25.28 -3.90
CA VAL A 229 -19.81 26.27 -2.82
C VAL A 229 -18.31 26.49 -2.56
N LYS A 230 -17.52 25.43 -2.43
CA LYS A 230 -16.09 25.53 -2.20
C LYS A 230 -15.38 26.28 -3.33
N ARG A 231 -15.67 25.93 -4.59
CA ARG A 231 -15.10 26.60 -5.78
C ARG A 231 -15.45 28.09 -5.79
N SER A 232 -16.71 28.42 -5.56
CA SER A 232 -17.20 29.82 -5.54
C SER A 232 -16.53 30.64 -4.42
N VAL A 233 -16.33 30.06 -3.24
CA VAL A 233 -15.66 30.75 -2.13
C VAL A 233 -14.17 30.96 -2.42
N VAL A 234 -13.48 30.00 -3.02
CA VAL A 234 -12.08 30.16 -3.45
C VAL A 234 -11.95 31.32 -4.46
N LEU A 235 -12.99 31.55 -5.27
CA LEU A 235 -13.06 32.68 -6.20
C LEU A 235 -13.48 34.01 -5.53
N GLY A 236 -13.63 34.01 -4.19
CA GLY A 236 -14.00 35.21 -3.43
C GLY A 236 -15.52 35.61 -3.54
N GLN A 237 -16.35 34.68 -4.01
CA GLN A 237 -17.78 34.94 -4.17
C GLN A 237 -18.52 34.76 -2.84
N LYS A 238 -19.57 35.54 -2.61
CA LYS A 238 -20.49 35.34 -1.49
C LYS A 238 -21.52 34.29 -1.88
N VAL A 239 -21.59 33.20 -1.13
CA VAL A 239 -22.43 32.04 -1.41
C VAL A 239 -23.48 31.86 -0.32
N ALA A 240 -24.75 31.60 -0.72
CA ALA A 240 -25.80 31.19 0.19
C ALA A 240 -26.30 29.79 -0.21
N PHE A 241 -26.25 28.85 0.74
CA PHE A 241 -26.73 27.48 0.55
C PHE A 241 -28.08 27.29 1.24
N PHE A 242 -29.07 26.89 0.47
CA PHE A 242 -30.43 26.67 1.00
C PHE A 242 -30.80 25.18 0.90
N CYS A 243 -31.36 24.62 1.96
CA CYS A 243 -31.94 23.29 1.95
C CYS A 243 -33.21 23.24 2.78
N TYR A 244 -34.14 22.36 2.41
CA TYR A 244 -35.41 22.21 3.10
C TYR A 244 -35.32 21.42 4.41
N ASN A 245 -34.37 20.47 4.47
CA ASN A 245 -34.22 19.54 5.59
C ASN A 245 -33.33 20.15 6.67
N SER A 246 -33.86 20.34 7.88
CA SER A 246 -33.12 20.91 9.02
C SER A 246 -31.95 20.02 9.49
N MET A 247 -32.06 18.70 9.40
CA MET A 247 -30.95 17.79 9.75
C MET A 247 -29.83 17.94 8.74
N LEU A 248 -30.12 18.03 7.46
CA LEU A 248 -29.14 18.30 6.42
C LEU A 248 -28.49 19.68 6.62
N ALA A 249 -29.26 20.70 6.99
CA ALA A 249 -28.73 22.04 7.28
C ALA A 249 -27.72 22.03 8.43
N ASN A 250 -28.03 21.33 9.52
CA ASN A 250 -27.12 21.19 10.66
C ASN A 250 -25.83 20.43 10.30
N TRP A 251 -25.94 19.34 9.52
CA TRP A 251 -24.79 18.59 9.04
C TRP A 251 -23.91 19.45 8.11
N LEU A 252 -24.49 20.16 7.16
CA LEU A 252 -23.78 21.08 6.25
C LEU A 252 -23.07 22.20 7.01
N LYS A 253 -23.70 22.75 8.05
CA LYS A 253 -23.10 23.79 8.89
C LYS A 253 -21.84 23.24 9.58
N GLN A 254 -21.90 22.04 10.20
CA GLN A 254 -20.75 21.40 10.80
C GLN A 254 -19.65 21.15 9.77
N LEU A 255 -20.00 20.61 8.60
CA LEU A 255 -19.05 20.35 7.52
C LEU A 255 -18.30 21.61 7.08
N PHE A 256 -18.99 22.72 6.90
CA PHE A 256 -18.35 23.98 6.49
C PHE A 256 -17.57 24.64 7.64
N ASP A 257 -17.99 24.49 8.89
CA ASP A 257 -17.22 24.96 10.06
C ASP A 257 -15.90 24.20 10.21
N ASP A 258 -15.84 22.90 9.87
CA ASP A 258 -14.65 22.06 9.97
C ASP A 258 -13.68 22.25 8.79
N VAL A 259 -14.21 22.43 7.57
CA VAL A 259 -13.42 22.48 6.33
C VAL A 259 -12.92 23.88 6.00
N ALA A 260 -13.63 24.92 6.40
CA ALA A 260 -13.26 26.31 6.13
C ALA A 260 -13.73 27.23 7.28
N PRO A 261 -12.96 27.31 8.37
CA PRO A 261 -13.26 28.24 9.47
C PRO A 261 -13.33 29.71 9.04
N GLU A 262 -12.80 30.04 7.88
CA GLU A 262 -12.86 31.38 7.26
C GLU A 262 -14.21 31.68 6.57
N MET A 263 -15.07 30.68 6.42
CA MET A 263 -16.39 30.77 5.80
C MET A 263 -17.53 31.12 6.81
N ARG A 264 -17.21 31.60 7.98
CA ARG A 264 -18.23 31.99 8.96
C ARG A 264 -18.98 33.22 8.50
N PRO A 265 -20.32 33.24 8.65
CA PRO A 265 -21.16 34.39 8.28
C PRO A 265 -20.81 35.65 9.03
#